data_edcdaa5658f5917aaa2844af2a72f7f7
#
_entry.id   edcdaa5658f5917aaa2844af2a72f7f7
#
_cell.length_a   1.000
_cell.length_b   1.000
_cell.length_c   1.000
_cell.angle_alpha   90.00
_cell.angle_beta   90.00
_cell.angle_gamma   90.00
#
_symmetry.space_group_name_H-M   'P 1'
#
loop_
_entity.id
_entity.type
_entity.pdbx_description
1 polymer ?
#
loop_
_entity_poly.entity_id
_entity_poly.type
_entity_poly.pdbx_seq_one_letter_code
_entity_poly.pdbx_strand_id
1 'polypeptide(L)'
;GKSTGCEIEFQITGRENEKIKIFTTRPDTIFGATFLAISTDHPICKNLEQDKKFIEFKEECLKVGTTEEALANAEKIGFKTQMFVDHPFLKKKLPIYVANFVLMDYGSGAIFGCPAHDQRDFDFAKKYKIEIIEVVSPNPEIDKNFEKEKEAYTGEGILKNSDFLNGIKVDDAKNKIIKEIENKKIGKKKVTFRLKDWGISRQRYWGCPIPMVYLKDGSIVPVEKSELPIRLPENIDLNT
;
A
#
# COMPACT_ATOMS: atom_id res chain seq x y z
N GLY A 1 8.87 -12.58 4.00
CA GLY A 1 8.12 -13.75 3.55
C GLY A 1 7.83 -13.73 2.04
N LYS A 2 7.33 -14.85 1.52
CA LYS A 2 6.89 -15.01 0.14
C LYS A 2 5.40 -14.62 0.05
N SER A 3 5.05 -13.72 -0.87
CA SER A 3 3.66 -13.37 -1.18
C SER A 3 3.37 -13.71 -2.64
N THR A 4 2.28 -14.41 -2.88
CA THR A 4 1.78 -14.68 -4.22
C THR A 4 0.59 -13.77 -4.48
N GLY A 5 0.62 -13.07 -5.60
CA GLY A 5 -0.41 -12.12 -5.97
C GLY A 5 -0.50 -11.92 -7.47
N CYS A 6 -1.03 -10.78 -7.85
CA CYS A 6 -1.20 -10.39 -9.25
C CYS A 6 -0.75 -8.94 -9.45
N GLU A 7 -0.05 -8.70 -10.54
CA GLU A 7 0.20 -7.36 -11.05
C GLU A 7 -0.88 -7.03 -12.08
N ILE A 8 -1.52 -5.87 -11.93
CA ILE A 8 -2.63 -5.44 -12.77
C ILE A 8 -2.37 -4.02 -13.27
N GLU A 9 -2.67 -3.75 -14.53
CA GLU A 9 -2.54 -2.44 -15.16
C GLU A 9 -3.91 -1.77 -15.26
N PHE A 10 -4.03 -0.57 -14.71
CA PHE A 10 -5.20 0.29 -14.82
C PHE A 10 -4.91 1.40 -15.81
N GLN A 11 -5.73 1.52 -16.85
CA GLN A 11 -5.63 2.58 -17.84
C GLN A 11 -6.04 3.92 -17.24
N ILE A 12 -5.20 4.97 -17.36
CA ILE A 12 -5.61 6.32 -16.97
C ILE A 12 -6.65 6.83 -17.97
N THR A 13 -7.78 7.25 -17.45
CA THR A 13 -8.90 7.73 -18.28
C THR A 13 -8.48 8.92 -19.14
N GLY A 14 -8.71 8.80 -20.45
CA GLY A 14 -8.40 9.88 -21.39
C GLY A 14 -6.92 10.05 -21.74
N ARG A 15 -6.05 9.13 -21.29
CA ARG A 15 -4.62 9.13 -21.63
C ARG A 15 -4.24 7.80 -22.23
N GLU A 16 -4.32 7.66 -23.53
CA GLU A 16 -3.88 6.48 -24.27
C GLU A 16 -2.41 6.21 -23.92
N ASN A 17 -2.05 4.97 -23.60
CA ASN A 17 -0.71 4.51 -23.24
C ASN A 17 -0.18 4.88 -21.82
N GLU A 18 -0.92 5.62 -21.00
CA GLU A 18 -0.55 5.84 -19.60
C GLU A 18 -1.32 4.89 -18.69
N LYS A 19 -0.60 4.02 -17.99
CA LYS A 19 -1.18 3.01 -17.10
C LYS A 19 -0.56 3.08 -15.72
N ILE A 20 -1.36 2.78 -14.71
CA ILE A 20 -0.87 2.57 -13.35
C ILE A 20 -0.82 1.07 -13.10
N LYS A 21 0.36 0.57 -12.72
CA LYS A 21 0.56 -0.81 -12.29
C LYS A 21 0.33 -0.91 -10.80
N ILE A 22 -0.45 -1.90 -10.38
CA ILE A 22 -0.63 -2.24 -8.97
C ILE A 22 -0.22 -3.69 -8.71
N PHE A 23 0.18 -3.98 -7.49
CA PHE A 23 0.34 -5.34 -7.00
C PHE A 23 -0.67 -5.61 -5.90
N THR A 24 -1.36 -6.74 -5.97
CA THR A 24 -2.30 -7.16 -4.93
C THR A 24 -2.17 -8.65 -4.63
N THR A 25 -2.35 -9.02 -3.36
CA THR A 25 -2.51 -10.41 -2.92
C THR A 25 -3.98 -10.84 -2.89
N ARG A 26 -4.91 -9.88 -3.12
CA ARG A 26 -6.35 -10.08 -3.14
C ARG A 26 -6.97 -9.67 -4.48
N PRO A 27 -6.55 -10.25 -5.61
CA PRO A 27 -7.13 -9.93 -6.92
C PRO A 27 -8.62 -10.32 -7.01
N ASP A 28 -9.09 -11.24 -6.19
CA ASP A 28 -10.49 -11.63 -6.03
C ASP A 28 -11.41 -10.47 -5.68
N THR A 29 -10.91 -9.45 -4.96
CA THR A 29 -11.71 -8.30 -4.50
C THR A 29 -11.78 -7.14 -5.50
N ILE A 30 -11.25 -7.30 -6.71
CA ILE A 30 -11.16 -6.21 -7.72
C ILE A 30 -12.51 -5.56 -8.03
N PHE A 31 -13.60 -6.33 -8.01
CA PHE A 31 -14.96 -5.81 -8.25
C PHE A 31 -15.47 -4.90 -7.13
N GLY A 32 -14.85 -4.96 -5.96
CA GLY A 32 -15.08 -4.05 -4.84
C GLY A 32 -14.18 -2.81 -4.84
N ALA A 33 -13.34 -2.65 -5.88
CA ALA A 33 -12.49 -1.48 -6.00
C ALA A 33 -13.32 -0.21 -6.20
N THR A 34 -13.08 0.79 -5.36
CA THR A 34 -13.80 2.08 -5.41
C THR A 34 -12.90 3.28 -5.60
N PHE A 35 -11.59 3.12 -5.44
CA PHE A 35 -10.57 4.12 -5.72
C PHE A 35 -9.23 3.46 -6.02
N LEU A 36 -8.29 4.22 -6.61
CA LEU A 36 -6.87 3.91 -6.57
C LEU A 36 -6.18 4.84 -5.58
N ALA A 37 -5.19 4.30 -4.85
CA ALA A 37 -4.29 5.11 -4.05
C ALA A 37 -2.85 4.92 -4.53
N ILE A 38 -2.11 6.02 -4.63
CA ILE A 38 -0.70 6.05 -5.03
C ILE A 38 0.15 6.73 -3.95
N SER A 39 1.42 6.37 -3.91
CA SER A 39 2.40 6.99 -3.02
C SER A 39 2.63 8.47 -3.39
N THR A 40 3.02 9.29 -2.41
CA THR A 40 3.48 10.68 -2.62
C THR A 40 4.66 10.78 -3.59
N ASP A 41 5.46 9.73 -3.72
CA ASP A 41 6.64 9.67 -4.58
C ASP A 41 6.40 8.92 -5.90
N HIS A 42 5.14 8.55 -6.19
CA HIS A 42 4.79 7.93 -7.45
C HIS A 42 5.07 8.89 -8.64
N PRO A 43 5.63 8.42 -9.77
CA PRO A 43 6.01 9.27 -10.91
C PRO A 43 4.90 10.21 -11.42
N ILE A 44 3.65 9.80 -11.32
CA ILE A 44 2.49 10.62 -11.72
C ILE A 44 2.37 11.89 -10.88
N CYS A 45 2.86 11.88 -9.64
CA CYS A 45 2.80 13.04 -8.74
C CYS A 45 3.65 14.21 -9.21
N LYS A 46 4.60 14.00 -10.13
CA LYS A 46 5.36 15.09 -10.76
C LYS A 46 4.46 16.15 -11.40
N ASN A 47 3.32 15.73 -11.94
CA ASN A 47 2.34 16.65 -12.54
C ASN A 47 1.58 17.47 -11.50
N LEU A 48 1.72 17.17 -10.22
CA LEU A 48 1.05 17.84 -9.10
C LEU A 48 1.99 18.75 -8.31
N GLU A 49 3.29 18.77 -8.62
CA GLU A 49 4.32 19.53 -7.88
C GLU A 49 4.11 21.05 -7.92
N GLN A 50 3.25 21.58 -8.80
CA GLN A 50 2.88 22.98 -8.86
C GLN A 50 1.58 23.31 -8.08
N ASP A 51 0.85 22.29 -7.62
CA ASP A 51 -0.35 22.47 -6.80
C ASP A 51 0.03 22.73 -5.34
N LYS A 52 -0.25 23.92 -4.84
CA LYS A 52 0.05 24.31 -3.45
C LYS A 52 -0.56 23.35 -2.42
N LYS A 53 -1.79 22.91 -2.66
CA LYS A 53 -2.48 21.98 -1.74
C LYS A 53 -1.81 20.60 -1.73
N PHE A 54 -1.28 20.18 -2.88
CA PHE A 54 -0.52 18.93 -2.94
C PHE A 54 0.81 19.05 -2.21
N ILE A 55 1.50 20.19 -2.32
CA ILE A 55 2.76 20.45 -1.60
C ILE A 55 2.52 20.40 -0.09
N GLU A 56 1.50 21.13 0.40
CA GLU A 56 1.12 21.12 1.83
C GLU A 56 0.78 19.70 2.31
N PHE A 57 0.03 18.94 1.53
CA PHE A 57 -0.28 17.55 1.82
C PHE A 57 0.99 16.67 1.88
N LYS A 58 1.92 16.85 0.94
CA LYS A 58 3.19 16.09 0.93
C LYS A 58 4.04 16.41 2.18
N GLU A 59 4.10 17.66 2.59
CA GLU A 59 4.76 18.07 3.83
C GLU A 59 4.09 17.47 5.08
N GLU A 60 2.76 17.38 5.11
CA GLU A 60 2.03 16.72 6.19
C GLU A 60 2.37 15.22 6.26
N CYS A 61 2.44 14.53 5.13
CA CYS A 61 2.83 13.13 5.07
C CYS A 61 4.25 12.90 5.62
N LEU A 62 5.19 13.79 5.34
CA LEU A 62 6.58 13.69 5.84
C LEU A 62 6.68 13.81 7.37
N LYS A 63 5.78 14.56 8.01
CA LYS A 63 5.76 14.71 9.48
C LYS A 63 5.39 13.43 10.22
N VAL A 64 4.63 12.55 9.59
CA VAL A 64 4.18 11.28 10.18
C VAL A 64 5.30 10.25 10.29
N GLY A 65 6.39 10.42 9.53
CA GLY A 65 7.47 9.44 9.43
C GLY A 65 7.17 8.34 8.41
N THR A 66 8.23 7.63 8.01
CA THR A 66 8.16 6.61 6.94
C THR A 66 8.25 5.17 7.46
N THR A 67 8.31 4.97 8.79
CA THR A 67 8.36 3.61 9.36
C THR A 67 6.99 2.93 9.26
N GLU A 68 6.97 1.61 9.05
CA GLU A 68 5.71 0.85 9.00
C GLU A 68 4.84 1.03 10.24
N GLU A 69 5.46 1.08 11.40
CA GLU A 69 4.78 1.24 12.69
C GLU A 69 4.14 2.63 12.82
N ALA A 70 4.86 3.68 12.43
CA ALA A 70 4.33 5.04 12.42
C ALA A 70 3.15 5.16 11.45
N LEU A 71 3.27 4.59 10.25
CA LEU A 71 2.22 4.61 9.24
C LEU A 71 1.00 3.73 9.61
N ALA A 72 1.21 2.63 10.33
CA ALA A 72 0.13 1.77 10.82
C ALA A 72 -0.76 2.52 11.80
N ASN A 73 -0.17 3.30 12.72
CA ASN A 73 -0.86 4.03 13.76
C ASN A 73 -1.35 5.43 13.34
N ALA A 74 -0.83 5.96 12.23
CA ALA A 74 -1.22 7.28 11.74
C ALA A 74 -2.62 7.28 11.14
N GLU A 75 -3.28 8.42 11.25
CA GLU A 75 -4.52 8.69 10.54
C GLU A 75 -4.31 8.54 9.02
N LYS A 76 -5.24 7.87 8.35
CA LYS A 76 -5.17 7.69 6.89
C LYS A 76 -5.63 8.96 6.21
N ILE A 77 -4.68 9.67 5.58
CA ILE A 77 -4.94 10.92 4.87
C ILE A 77 -4.60 10.77 3.39
N GLY A 78 -5.27 11.55 2.55
CA GLY A 78 -5.06 11.52 1.11
C GLY A 78 -5.45 12.81 0.41
N PHE A 79 -4.77 13.06 -0.69
CA PHE A 79 -5.06 14.14 -1.63
C PHE A 79 -5.82 13.58 -2.83
N LYS A 80 -7.04 14.06 -3.05
CA LYS A 80 -7.85 13.66 -4.21
C LYS A 80 -7.33 14.38 -5.45
N THR A 81 -6.86 13.62 -6.43
CA THR A 81 -6.46 14.17 -7.72
C THR A 81 -7.70 14.42 -8.61
N GLN A 82 -7.49 15.09 -9.76
CA GLN A 82 -8.51 15.19 -10.80
C GLN A 82 -8.45 14.04 -11.80
N MET A 83 -7.57 13.07 -11.57
CA MET A 83 -7.36 11.93 -12.47
C MET A 83 -8.22 10.75 -12.06
N PHE A 84 -8.56 9.95 -13.06
CA PHE A 84 -9.31 8.70 -12.90
C PHE A 84 -8.61 7.59 -13.68
N VAL A 85 -8.88 6.35 -13.29
CA VAL A 85 -8.56 5.16 -14.09
C VAL A 85 -9.82 4.43 -14.48
N ASP A 86 -9.77 3.70 -15.58
CA ASP A 86 -10.85 2.83 -16.00
C ASP A 86 -10.75 1.48 -15.27
N HIS A 87 -11.86 1.03 -14.69
CA HIS A 87 -11.91 -0.28 -14.06
C HIS A 87 -11.78 -1.39 -15.13
N PRO A 88 -10.86 -2.37 -14.98
CA PRO A 88 -10.53 -3.30 -16.07
C PRO A 88 -11.65 -4.28 -16.44
N PHE A 89 -12.65 -4.44 -15.59
CA PHE A 89 -13.78 -5.37 -15.81
C PHE A 89 -15.15 -4.69 -15.84
N LEU A 90 -15.29 -3.51 -15.26
CA LEU A 90 -16.55 -2.78 -15.18
C LEU A 90 -16.49 -1.49 -16.00
N LYS A 91 -17.62 -1.05 -16.53
CA LYS A 91 -17.75 0.30 -17.14
C LYS A 91 -17.83 1.39 -16.07
N LYS A 92 -16.80 1.47 -15.24
CA LYS A 92 -16.70 2.38 -14.08
C LYS A 92 -15.34 3.05 -14.08
N LYS A 93 -15.30 4.32 -13.68
CA LYS A 93 -14.08 5.07 -13.45
C LYS A 93 -13.80 5.13 -11.95
N LEU A 94 -12.55 4.92 -11.58
CA LEU A 94 -12.11 4.99 -10.19
C LEU A 94 -11.28 6.26 -10.00
N PRO A 95 -11.58 7.10 -8.99
CA PRO A 95 -10.76 8.26 -8.67
C PRO A 95 -9.38 7.85 -8.17
N ILE A 96 -8.37 8.65 -8.48
CA ILE A 96 -7.01 8.47 -7.98
C ILE A 96 -6.80 9.40 -6.78
N TYR A 97 -6.33 8.83 -5.68
CA TYR A 97 -5.87 9.56 -4.49
C TYR A 97 -4.37 9.37 -4.33
N VAL A 98 -3.67 10.41 -3.89
CA VAL A 98 -2.34 10.26 -3.31
C VAL A 98 -2.55 10.05 -1.81
N ALA A 99 -1.99 8.99 -1.22
CA ALA A 99 -2.28 8.60 0.15
C ALA A 99 -1.01 8.30 0.95
N ASN A 100 -1.01 8.68 2.23
CA ASN A 100 0.14 8.53 3.12
C ASN A 100 0.47 7.09 3.50
N PHE A 101 -0.46 6.15 3.31
CA PHE A 101 -0.28 4.74 3.66
C PHE A 101 0.18 3.86 2.49
N VAL A 102 0.41 4.44 1.31
CA VAL A 102 0.95 3.74 0.15
C VAL A 102 2.43 4.06 0.00
N LEU A 103 3.27 3.04 0.05
CA LEU A 103 4.73 3.17 -0.01
C LEU A 103 5.26 2.73 -1.38
N MET A 104 6.30 3.42 -1.88
CA MET A 104 6.99 3.04 -3.12
C MET A 104 7.72 1.70 -3.02
N ASP A 105 8.22 1.37 -1.83
CA ASP A 105 8.98 0.13 -1.58
C ASP A 105 8.09 -1.13 -1.57
N TYR A 106 6.78 -0.96 -1.62
CA TYR A 106 5.84 -2.05 -1.68
C TYR A 106 5.12 -2.09 -3.03
N GLY A 107 5.48 -3.07 -3.85
CA GLY A 107 4.87 -3.27 -5.17
C GLY A 107 5.33 -2.25 -6.20
N SER A 108 4.42 -1.38 -6.63
CA SER A 108 4.63 -0.33 -7.64
C SER A 108 4.34 1.08 -7.10
N GLY A 109 4.18 1.22 -5.78
CA GLY A 109 3.75 2.47 -5.18
C GLY A 109 2.31 2.83 -5.48
N ALA A 110 1.49 1.83 -5.82
CA ALA A 110 0.07 2.01 -6.11
C ALA A 110 -0.74 0.78 -5.68
N ILE A 111 -1.95 1.01 -5.21
CA ILE A 111 -2.94 -0.02 -4.85
C ILE A 111 -4.31 0.33 -5.42
N PHE A 112 -5.19 -0.66 -5.61
CA PHE A 112 -6.61 -0.38 -5.67
C PHE A 112 -7.22 -0.51 -4.26
N GLY A 113 -8.08 0.41 -3.88
CA GLY A 113 -8.76 0.41 -2.60
C GLY A 113 -10.03 -0.43 -2.66
N CYS A 114 -10.11 -1.43 -1.78
CA CYS A 114 -11.32 -2.23 -1.58
C CYS A 114 -11.80 -2.11 -0.12
N PRO A 115 -12.54 -1.04 0.21
CA PRO A 115 -12.88 -0.69 1.59
C PRO A 115 -13.60 -1.79 2.38
N ALA A 116 -14.42 -2.58 1.72
CA ALA A 116 -15.14 -3.66 2.39
C ALA A 116 -14.22 -4.79 2.89
N HIS A 117 -12.98 -4.91 2.38
CA HIS A 117 -12.11 -6.06 2.61
C HIS A 117 -10.66 -5.70 2.99
N ASP A 118 -10.35 -4.43 3.25
CA ASP A 118 -9.11 -3.94 3.85
C ASP A 118 -9.41 -2.82 4.84
N GLN A 119 -8.94 -2.94 6.08
CA GLN A 119 -9.28 -2.00 7.14
C GLN A 119 -8.72 -0.58 6.88
N ARG A 120 -7.54 -0.48 6.27
CA ARG A 120 -6.95 0.84 5.92
C ARG A 120 -7.78 1.55 4.86
N ASP A 121 -8.24 0.80 3.86
CA ASP A 121 -9.10 1.31 2.81
C ASP A 121 -10.48 1.68 3.36
N PHE A 122 -10.98 0.90 4.35
CA PHE A 122 -12.25 1.17 5.02
C PHE A 122 -12.21 2.50 5.78
N ASP A 123 -11.19 2.70 6.62
CA ASP A 123 -11.02 3.93 7.41
C ASP A 123 -10.88 5.14 6.47
N PHE A 124 -10.10 4.98 5.40
CA PHE A 124 -9.95 5.99 4.37
C PHE A 124 -11.27 6.31 3.66
N ALA A 125 -12.01 5.28 3.25
CA ALA A 125 -13.29 5.46 2.57
C ALA A 125 -14.34 6.14 3.45
N LYS A 126 -14.40 5.80 4.75
CA LYS A 126 -15.27 6.48 5.72
C LYS A 126 -14.92 7.96 5.83
N LYS A 127 -13.65 8.31 5.94
CA LYS A 127 -13.18 9.70 6.04
C LYS A 127 -13.54 10.51 4.81
N TYR A 128 -13.29 9.95 3.61
CA TYR A 128 -13.49 10.67 2.34
C TYR A 128 -14.85 10.42 1.69
N LYS A 129 -15.77 9.73 2.40
CA LYS A 129 -17.13 9.40 1.92
C LYS A 129 -17.11 8.67 0.57
N ILE A 130 -16.16 7.74 0.40
CA ILE A 130 -16.06 6.87 -0.76
C ILE A 130 -17.01 5.69 -0.57
N GLU A 131 -17.58 5.22 -1.67
CA GLU A 131 -18.48 4.06 -1.68
C GLU A 131 -17.76 2.80 -1.14
N ILE A 132 -18.46 1.99 -0.35
CA ILE A 132 -17.99 0.71 0.18
C ILE A 132 -18.83 -0.41 -0.44
N ILE A 133 -18.19 -1.23 -1.29
CA ILE A 133 -18.85 -2.31 -2.01
C ILE A 133 -18.35 -3.64 -1.46
N GLU A 134 -19.24 -4.40 -0.86
CA GLU A 134 -18.97 -5.73 -0.34
C GLU A 134 -18.96 -6.75 -1.47
N VAL A 135 -17.85 -7.50 -1.60
CA VAL A 135 -17.67 -8.52 -2.65
C VAL A 135 -17.33 -9.90 -2.10
N VAL A 136 -17.04 -10.02 -0.81
CA VAL A 136 -16.88 -11.30 -0.11
C VAL A 136 -17.87 -11.35 1.04
N SER A 137 -18.64 -12.42 1.13
CA SER A 137 -19.54 -12.67 2.23
C SER A 137 -19.08 -13.91 3.01
N PRO A 138 -19.00 -13.89 4.35
CA PRO A 138 -18.99 -15.11 5.11
C PRO A 138 -20.23 -15.94 4.73
N ASN A 139 -20.25 -17.23 5.01
CA ASN A 139 -21.33 -18.12 4.60
C ASN A 139 -22.72 -17.44 4.69
N PRO A 140 -23.55 -17.47 3.61
CA PRO A 140 -24.85 -16.78 3.55
C PRO A 140 -25.80 -17.08 4.72
N GLU A 141 -25.62 -18.21 5.41
CA GLU A 141 -26.41 -18.58 6.60
C GLU A 141 -25.97 -17.82 7.86
N ILE A 142 -24.73 -17.29 7.91
CA ILE A 142 -24.15 -16.57 9.07
C ILE A 142 -24.29 -15.05 8.93
N ASP A 143 -24.58 -14.55 7.74
CA ASP A 143 -24.55 -13.13 7.36
C ASP A 143 -25.59 -12.24 8.06
N LYS A 144 -26.45 -12.82 8.92
CA LYS A 144 -27.51 -12.08 9.60
C LYS A 144 -27.04 -11.18 10.75
N ASN A 145 -25.80 -11.36 11.24
CA ASN A 145 -25.29 -10.67 12.42
C ASN A 145 -23.94 -9.93 12.19
N PHE A 146 -23.46 -9.80 10.94
CA PHE A 146 -22.24 -9.07 10.69
C PHE A 146 -22.52 -7.55 10.74
N GLU A 147 -21.91 -6.85 11.69
CA GLU A 147 -22.01 -5.38 11.78
C GLU A 147 -21.19 -4.72 10.67
N LYS A 148 -21.76 -4.69 9.46
CA LYS A 148 -21.17 -4.16 8.20
C LYS A 148 -20.68 -2.71 8.28
N GLU A 149 -20.99 -2.01 9.36
CA GLU A 149 -20.75 -0.57 9.48
C GLU A 149 -19.50 -0.21 10.28
N LYS A 150 -18.87 -1.15 10.97
CA LYS A 150 -17.79 -0.84 11.92
C LYS A 150 -16.40 -1.19 11.42
N GLU A 151 -16.25 -2.26 10.65
CA GLU A 151 -14.94 -2.75 10.20
C GLU A 151 -15.01 -3.49 8.87
N ALA A 152 -13.84 -3.63 8.22
CA ALA A 152 -13.69 -4.38 6.98
C ALA A 152 -13.71 -5.90 7.23
N TYR A 153 -14.39 -6.65 6.37
CA TYR A 153 -14.36 -8.11 6.41
C TYR A 153 -13.13 -8.66 5.66
N THR A 154 -12.17 -9.23 6.38
CA THR A 154 -10.93 -9.75 5.80
C THR A 154 -10.87 -11.28 5.73
N GLY A 155 -11.94 -11.96 6.12
CA GLY A 155 -12.03 -13.41 6.20
C GLY A 155 -12.23 -14.13 4.86
N GLU A 156 -12.37 -15.45 4.95
CA GLU A 156 -12.74 -16.32 3.84
C GLU A 156 -14.24 -16.27 3.59
N GLY A 157 -14.68 -16.60 2.36
CA GLY A 157 -16.09 -16.57 2.05
C GLY A 157 -16.38 -16.84 0.59
N ILE A 158 -17.55 -16.44 0.17
CA ILE A 158 -18.09 -16.60 -1.18
C ILE A 158 -18.21 -15.22 -1.83
N LEU A 159 -17.81 -15.13 -3.08
CA LEU A 159 -17.86 -13.88 -3.85
C LEU A 159 -19.31 -13.52 -4.20
N LYS A 160 -19.64 -12.22 -4.05
CA LYS A 160 -20.87 -11.59 -4.50
C LYS A 160 -20.56 -10.24 -5.14
N ASN A 161 -21.47 -9.64 -5.89
CA ASN A 161 -21.27 -8.37 -6.60
C ASN A 161 -20.00 -8.37 -7.46
N SER A 162 -19.56 -9.54 -7.95
CA SER A 162 -18.27 -9.79 -8.59
C SER A 162 -18.42 -10.43 -9.96
N ASP A 163 -19.51 -10.15 -10.66
CA ASP A 163 -19.79 -10.62 -12.02
C ASP A 163 -19.55 -12.15 -12.18
N PHE A 164 -18.64 -12.57 -13.04
CA PHE A 164 -18.31 -13.98 -13.29
C PHE A 164 -17.66 -14.72 -12.11
N LEU A 165 -17.33 -14.02 -11.02
CA LEU A 165 -16.81 -14.60 -9.77
C LEU A 165 -17.93 -14.88 -8.73
N ASN A 166 -19.16 -14.44 -8.97
CA ASN A 166 -20.26 -14.66 -8.03
C ASN A 166 -20.45 -16.14 -7.69
N GLY A 167 -20.66 -16.44 -6.42
CA GLY A 167 -20.85 -17.80 -5.91
C GLY A 167 -19.59 -18.64 -5.78
N ILE A 168 -18.42 -18.11 -6.09
CA ILE A 168 -17.13 -18.82 -6.04
C ILE A 168 -16.46 -18.53 -4.70
N LYS A 169 -15.79 -19.54 -4.11
CA LYS A 169 -14.97 -19.36 -2.91
C LYS A 169 -13.74 -18.50 -3.22
N VAL A 170 -13.27 -17.75 -2.23
CA VAL A 170 -12.14 -16.79 -2.35
C VAL A 170 -10.92 -17.41 -3.04
N ASP A 171 -10.48 -18.61 -2.66
CA ASP A 171 -9.26 -19.20 -3.24
C ASP A 171 -9.41 -19.60 -4.70
N ASP A 172 -10.59 -20.13 -5.08
CA ASP A 172 -10.90 -20.45 -6.47
C ASP A 172 -11.06 -19.17 -7.30
N ALA A 173 -11.66 -18.13 -6.73
CA ALA A 173 -11.84 -16.84 -7.35
C ALA A 173 -10.49 -16.16 -7.63
N LYS A 174 -9.51 -16.23 -6.71
CA LYS A 174 -8.14 -15.74 -6.95
C LYS A 174 -7.52 -16.37 -8.18
N ASN A 175 -7.64 -17.70 -8.31
CA ASN A 175 -7.08 -18.41 -9.47
C ASN A 175 -7.81 -18.04 -10.77
N LYS A 176 -9.13 -17.90 -10.70
CA LYS A 176 -9.94 -17.58 -11.88
C LYS A 176 -9.68 -16.15 -12.38
N ILE A 177 -9.66 -15.17 -11.47
CA ILE A 177 -9.42 -13.78 -11.85
C ILE A 177 -8.01 -13.56 -12.41
N ILE A 178 -7.00 -14.23 -11.87
CA ILE A 178 -5.63 -14.15 -12.39
C ILE A 178 -5.58 -14.63 -13.85
N LYS A 179 -6.24 -15.75 -14.17
CA LYS A 179 -6.33 -16.24 -15.55
C LYS A 179 -7.01 -15.23 -16.48
N GLU A 180 -8.10 -14.59 -16.02
CA GLU A 180 -8.79 -13.56 -16.81
C GLU A 180 -7.96 -12.30 -17.01
N ILE A 181 -7.18 -11.89 -16.02
CA ILE A 181 -6.23 -10.78 -16.12
C ILE A 181 -5.16 -11.07 -17.17
N GLU A 182 -4.61 -12.31 -17.17
CA GLU A 182 -3.62 -12.76 -18.14
C GLU A 182 -4.22 -12.88 -19.55
N ASN A 183 -5.43 -13.44 -19.69
CA ASN A 183 -6.15 -13.56 -20.97
C ASN A 183 -6.39 -12.18 -21.60
N LYS A 184 -6.79 -11.20 -20.80
CA LYS A 184 -7.00 -9.81 -21.23
C LYS A 184 -5.69 -9.04 -21.45
N LYS A 185 -4.54 -9.62 -21.13
CA LYS A 185 -3.21 -8.98 -21.23
C LYS A 185 -3.11 -7.65 -20.44
N ILE A 186 -3.82 -7.55 -19.33
CA ILE A 186 -3.82 -6.38 -18.44
C ILE A 186 -3.03 -6.61 -17.16
N GLY A 187 -2.35 -7.75 -17.05
CA GLY A 187 -1.52 -8.09 -15.90
C GLY A 187 -1.03 -9.52 -15.92
N LYS A 188 -0.44 -9.95 -14.83
CA LYS A 188 0.11 -11.31 -14.70
C LYS A 188 0.24 -11.73 -13.25
N LYS A 189 0.26 -13.05 -13.01
CA LYS A 189 0.63 -13.60 -11.71
C LYS A 189 2.04 -13.16 -11.33
N LYS A 190 2.22 -12.76 -10.08
CA LYS A 190 3.52 -12.30 -9.55
C LYS A 190 3.77 -12.87 -8.17
N VAL A 191 5.00 -13.32 -7.97
CA VAL A 191 5.50 -13.71 -6.65
C VAL A 191 6.47 -12.64 -6.18
N THR A 192 6.23 -12.09 -5.01
CA THR A 192 7.08 -11.08 -4.38
C THR A 192 7.67 -11.64 -3.10
N PHE A 193 8.95 -11.40 -2.87
CA PHE A 193 9.61 -11.75 -1.63
C PHE A 193 9.89 -10.49 -0.83
N ARG A 194 9.36 -10.43 0.39
CA ARG A 194 9.67 -9.38 1.34
C ARG A 194 10.65 -9.93 2.35
N LEU A 195 11.85 -9.41 2.32
CA LEU A 195 12.86 -9.63 3.36
C LEU A 195 12.69 -8.52 4.39
N LYS A 196 12.72 -8.87 5.67
CA LYS A 196 12.89 -7.86 6.72
C LYS A 196 14.33 -7.37 6.63
N ASP A 197 14.49 -6.05 6.73
CA ASP A 197 15.82 -5.48 6.81
C ASP A 197 16.56 -6.08 8.00
N TRP A 198 17.76 -6.54 7.74
CA TRP A 198 18.66 -6.95 8.80
C TRP A 198 19.26 -5.68 9.39
N GLY A 199 18.96 -5.40 10.65
CA GLY A 199 19.63 -4.32 11.35
C GLY A 199 21.13 -4.59 11.36
N ILE A 200 21.87 -3.88 10.51
CA ILE A 200 23.33 -3.94 10.43
C ILE A 200 23.90 -3.29 11.68
N SER A 201 23.28 -2.20 12.13
CA SER A 201 23.64 -1.53 13.37
C SER A 201 23.05 -2.27 14.56
N ARG A 202 23.91 -2.90 15.32
CA ARG A 202 23.54 -3.46 16.62
C ARG A 202 24.12 -2.56 17.68
N GLN A 203 23.26 -1.92 18.42
CA GLN A 203 23.63 -1.09 19.58
C GLN A 203 23.98 -1.98 20.77
N ARG A 204 25.02 -2.76 20.59
CA ARG A 204 25.61 -3.64 21.60
C ARG A 204 27.10 -3.33 21.69
N TYR A 205 27.68 -3.49 22.87
CA TYR A 205 29.10 -3.23 23.09
C TYR A 205 30.01 -4.03 22.11
N TRP A 206 29.61 -5.23 21.76
CA TRP A 206 30.34 -6.10 20.82
C TRP A 206 29.93 -5.95 19.34
N GLY A 207 29.13 -4.96 19.02
CA GLY A 207 28.67 -4.73 17.66
C GLY A 207 29.73 -4.11 16.76
N CYS A 208 29.48 -4.12 15.44
CA CYS A 208 30.25 -3.34 14.48
C CYS A 208 29.65 -1.93 14.37
N PRO A 209 30.31 -0.87 14.84
CA PRO A 209 29.77 0.48 14.76
C PRO A 209 29.67 0.93 13.29
N ILE A 210 28.56 1.55 12.94
CA ILE A 210 28.40 2.22 11.65
C ILE A 210 29.06 3.60 11.76
N PRO A 211 29.98 3.95 10.84
CA PRO A 211 30.74 5.20 10.91
C PRO A 211 29.91 6.40 10.46
N MET A 212 28.84 6.72 11.18
CA MET A 212 27.94 7.83 10.91
C MET A 212 27.77 8.67 12.17
N VAL A 213 27.73 9.99 12.01
CA VAL A 213 27.52 10.97 13.09
C VAL A 213 26.21 11.70 12.86
N TYR A 214 25.43 11.83 13.94
CA TYR A 214 24.22 12.65 13.96
C TYR A 214 24.61 14.02 14.50
N LEU A 215 24.49 15.05 13.68
CA LEU A 215 24.77 16.42 14.07
C LEU A 215 23.61 17.04 14.85
N LYS A 216 23.85 18.14 15.55
CA LYS A 216 22.85 18.84 16.38
C LYS A 216 21.68 19.40 15.56
N ASP A 217 21.89 19.67 14.30
CA ASP A 217 20.88 20.14 13.34
C ASP A 217 20.01 19.00 12.77
N GLY A 218 20.27 17.75 13.20
CA GLY A 218 19.55 16.55 12.74
C GLY A 218 20.12 15.94 11.46
N SER A 219 21.15 16.53 10.84
CA SER A 219 21.80 15.93 9.68
C SER A 219 22.66 14.73 10.04
N ILE A 220 22.79 13.78 9.13
CA ILE A 220 23.58 12.55 9.29
C ILE A 220 24.73 12.60 8.32
N VAL A 221 25.95 12.55 8.82
CA VAL A 221 27.17 12.61 8.00
C VAL A 221 28.07 11.41 8.28
N PRO A 222 28.85 10.94 7.30
CA PRO A 222 29.86 9.91 7.54
C PRO A 222 31.01 10.48 8.39
N VAL A 223 31.61 9.63 9.22
CA VAL A 223 32.86 9.94 9.92
C VAL A 223 33.98 10.16 8.91
N GLU A 224 34.85 11.14 9.16
CA GLU A 224 36.02 11.40 8.31
C GLU A 224 36.93 10.16 8.21
N LYS A 225 37.48 9.92 7.01
CA LYS A 225 38.35 8.73 6.76
C LYS A 225 39.56 8.66 7.70
N SER A 226 40.05 9.80 8.16
CA SER A 226 41.17 9.90 9.10
C SER A 226 40.86 9.39 10.49
N GLU A 227 39.57 9.33 10.85
CA GLU A 227 39.08 8.88 12.18
C GLU A 227 38.67 7.39 12.19
N LEU A 228 38.87 6.70 11.09
CA LEU A 228 38.61 5.27 10.98
C LEU A 228 39.85 4.45 11.38
N PRO A 229 39.68 3.29 12.00
CA PRO A 229 38.40 2.65 12.42
C PRO A 229 37.83 3.26 13.69
N ILE A 230 36.49 3.32 13.78
CA ILE A 230 35.82 3.69 15.04
C ILE A 230 36.10 2.60 16.07
N ARG A 231 36.73 2.98 17.17
CA ARG A 231 37.02 2.06 18.28
C ARG A 231 35.93 2.17 19.34
N LEU A 232 35.48 1.04 19.84
CA LEU A 232 34.57 1.01 20.98
C LEU A 232 35.30 1.49 22.25
N PRO A 233 34.60 2.15 23.18
CA PRO A 233 35.19 2.56 24.46
C PRO A 233 35.69 1.33 25.24
N GLU A 234 36.92 1.40 25.78
CA GLU A 234 37.51 0.27 26.50
C GLU A 234 37.02 0.20 27.97
N ASN A 235 36.56 1.34 28.51
CA ASN A 235 36.10 1.45 29.90
C ASN A 235 34.60 1.74 29.95
N ILE A 236 33.76 0.69 29.85
CA ILE A 236 32.31 0.80 30.01
C ILE A 236 31.91 0.12 31.31
N ASP A 237 31.19 0.84 32.15
CA ASP A 237 30.47 0.25 33.27
C ASP A 237 29.22 -0.47 32.72
N LEU A 238 29.25 -1.79 32.78
CA LEU A 238 28.17 -2.67 32.36
C LEU A 238 27.04 -2.84 33.39
N ASN A 239 27.12 -2.16 34.51
CA ASN A 239 26.21 -2.27 35.66
C ASN A 239 25.11 -1.18 35.70
N THR A 240 24.88 -0.45 34.60
CA THR A 240 23.79 0.53 34.47
C THR A 240 22.65 0.02 33.62
#